data_981c857c275fd4e37b9d7ac5285e01c4
#
_entry.id   981c857c275fd4e37b9d7ac5285e01c4
#
_cell.length_a   1.000
_cell.length_b   1.000
_cell.length_c   1.000
_cell.angle_alpha   90.00
_cell.angle_beta   90.00
_cell.angle_gamma   90.00
#
_symmetry.space_group_name_H-M   'P 1'
#
loop_
_entity.id
_entity.type
_entity.pdbx_description
1 polymer ?
#
loop_
_entity_poly.entity_id
_entity_poly.type
_entity_poly.pdbx_seq_one_letter_code
_entity_poly.pdbx_strand_id
1 'polypeptide(L)'
;MKKILQASLSAVLVLSLVGCGSTKDEAIYQDSIDAYVNEIDMDYAYDFTKTLSTDTSLHDNSLGFRTSGSDAEHRTANYLAKEMKAIGLKNVEKIPVNVDKWQYNDASLTIEGTDIDLMPVSYMVNGTDENGITAQIVDCGTGFAKDYEDKDVEGKIALVGVDQVS
;
A
#
# COMPACT_ATOMS: atom_id res chain seq x y z
N MET A 1 -32.50 66.64 1.38
CA MET A 1 -32.73 65.30 1.99
C MET A 1 -32.30 64.14 1.07
N LYS A 2 -32.53 64.17 -0.24
CA LYS A 2 -32.15 63.06 -1.14
C LYS A 2 -30.61 62.77 -1.27
N LYS A 3 -29.76 63.80 -1.13
CA LYS A 3 -28.29 63.63 -1.24
C LYS A 3 -27.64 63.01 -0.03
N ILE A 4 -28.20 63.16 1.17
CA ILE A 4 -27.70 62.58 2.41
C ILE A 4 -28.03 61.07 2.48
N LEU A 5 -29.17 60.68 1.91
CA LEU A 5 -29.61 59.30 1.90
C LEU A 5 -28.76 58.45 0.93
N GLN A 6 -28.28 59.04 -0.18
CA GLN A 6 -27.40 58.35 -1.11
C GLN A 6 -25.96 58.13 -0.58
N ALA A 7 -25.45 59.09 0.20
CA ALA A 7 -24.13 58.97 0.83
C ALA A 7 -24.11 57.91 1.94
N SER A 8 -25.18 57.76 2.72
CA SER A 8 -25.29 56.76 3.77
C SER A 8 -25.45 55.32 3.20
N LEU A 9 -26.11 55.15 2.07
CA LEU A 9 -26.28 53.84 1.43
C LEU A 9 -24.99 53.34 0.81
N SER A 10 -24.17 54.26 0.23
CA SER A 10 -22.85 53.93 -0.34
C SER A 10 -21.84 53.56 0.76
N ALA A 11 -21.90 54.20 1.92
CA ALA A 11 -21.00 53.87 3.05
C ALA A 11 -21.30 52.51 3.68
N VAL A 12 -22.56 52.08 3.73
CA VAL A 12 -22.97 50.77 4.22
C VAL A 12 -22.57 49.65 3.24
N LEU A 13 -22.62 49.93 1.93
CA LEU A 13 -22.22 48.93 0.92
C LEU A 13 -20.71 48.67 0.86
N VAL A 14 -19.89 49.67 1.21
CA VAL A 14 -18.42 49.52 1.25
C VAL A 14 -17.98 48.78 2.52
N LEU A 15 -18.70 48.90 3.62
CA LEU A 15 -18.43 48.20 4.87
C LEU A 15 -18.81 46.71 4.81
N SER A 16 -19.67 46.30 3.89
CA SER A 16 -20.04 44.88 3.72
C SER A 16 -19.10 44.09 2.84
N LEU A 17 -18.13 44.72 2.16
CA LEU A 17 -17.14 44.06 1.32
C LEU A 17 -15.79 43.78 2.04
N VAL A 18 -15.63 44.18 3.29
CA VAL A 18 -14.41 43.96 4.10
C VAL A 18 -14.54 42.76 5.03
N GLY A 19 -15.54 41.95 4.84
CA GLY A 19 -15.88 40.85 5.73
C GLY A 19 -15.66 39.47 5.12
N CYS A 20 -14.43 39.14 4.60
CA CYS A 20 -14.01 37.77 4.45
C CYS A 20 -12.47 37.72 4.17
N GLY A 21 -11.75 37.22 5.10
CA GLY A 21 -10.31 36.97 4.95
C GLY A 21 -9.48 37.93 5.81
N SER A 22 -9.36 37.62 7.09
CA SER A 22 -8.33 38.25 7.91
C SER A 22 -6.98 37.73 7.41
N THR A 23 -6.18 38.61 6.81
CA THR A 23 -4.77 38.32 6.43
C THR A 23 -3.92 37.79 7.59
N LYS A 24 -4.39 37.99 8.83
CA LYS A 24 -3.78 37.44 10.05
C LYS A 24 -4.05 35.95 10.20
N ASP A 25 -5.25 35.47 9.86
CA ASP A 25 -5.57 34.03 10.00
C ASP A 25 -4.82 33.22 8.94
N GLU A 26 -4.64 33.77 7.75
CA GLU A 26 -3.90 33.15 6.66
C GLU A 26 -2.39 33.07 6.99
N ALA A 27 -1.83 34.12 7.58
CA ALA A 27 -0.42 34.14 8.03
C ALA A 27 -0.19 33.13 9.16
N ILE A 28 -1.06 33.05 10.16
CA ILE A 28 -0.95 32.08 11.27
C ILE A 28 -1.05 30.64 10.73
N TYR A 29 -1.91 30.42 9.74
CA TYR A 29 -2.06 29.12 9.11
C TYR A 29 -0.80 28.72 8.32
N GLN A 30 -0.22 29.65 7.57
CA GLN A 30 1.02 29.42 6.82
C GLN A 30 2.21 29.17 7.75
N ASP A 31 2.37 29.96 8.81
CA ASP A 31 3.41 29.74 9.82
C ASP A 31 3.31 28.34 10.46
N SER A 32 2.09 27.85 10.67
CA SER A 32 1.86 26.51 11.23
C SER A 32 2.21 25.41 10.22
N ILE A 33 1.93 25.62 8.94
CA ILE A 33 2.33 24.70 7.86
C ILE A 33 3.85 24.67 7.75
N ASP A 34 4.50 25.82 7.71
CA ASP A 34 5.96 25.93 7.58
C ASP A 34 6.68 25.27 8.79
N ALA A 35 6.16 25.49 10.00
CA ALA A 35 6.66 24.81 11.19
C ALA A 35 6.53 23.28 11.08
N TYR A 36 5.37 22.79 10.62
CA TYR A 36 5.15 21.36 10.42
C TYR A 36 6.09 20.78 9.35
N VAL A 37 6.22 21.44 8.21
CA VAL A 37 7.08 20.98 7.10
C VAL A 37 8.56 20.93 7.53
N ASN A 38 9.01 21.92 8.32
CA ASN A 38 10.38 21.97 8.81
C ASN A 38 10.72 20.88 9.86
N GLU A 39 9.70 20.28 10.50
CA GLU A 39 9.88 19.16 11.45
C GLU A 39 9.86 17.78 10.75
N ILE A 40 9.56 17.72 9.44
CA ILE A 40 9.56 16.46 8.71
C ILE A 40 10.99 16.01 8.45
N ASP A 41 11.37 14.89 9.06
CA ASP A 41 12.63 14.22 8.81
C ASP A 41 12.47 13.20 7.66
N MET A 42 12.82 13.65 6.46
CA MET A 42 12.73 12.81 5.26
C MET A 42 13.77 11.68 5.25
N ASP A 43 14.94 11.90 5.83
CA ASP A 43 15.99 10.90 5.90
C ASP A 43 15.57 9.76 6.84
N TYR A 44 15.00 10.11 8.00
CA TYR A 44 14.40 9.13 8.90
C TYR A 44 13.28 8.33 8.23
N ALA A 45 12.37 8.99 7.53
CA ALA A 45 11.26 8.33 6.84
C ALA A 45 11.76 7.35 5.76
N TYR A 46 12.78 7.76 5.01
CA TYR A 46 13.41 6.92 3.98
C TYR A 46 14.11 5.71 4.60
N ASP A 47 14.96 5.92 5.61
CA ASP A 47 15.72 4.86 6.27
C ASP A 47 14.81 3.87 7.00
N PHE A 48 13.73 4.36 7.60
CA PHE A 48 12.69 3.51 8.19
C PHE A 48 12.01 2.61 7.15
N THR A 49 11.59 3.18 6.02
CA THR A 49 11.00 2.43 4.91
C THR A 49 11.98 1.40 4.33
N LYS A 50 13.24 1.81 4.16
CA LYS A 50 14.31 0.94 3.71
C LYS A 50 14.52 -0.24 4.67
N THR A 51 14.57 0.01 5.97
CA THR A 51 14.68 -1.04 6.99
C THR A 51 13.53 -2.03 6.88
N LEU A 52 12.28 -1.56 6.78
CA LEU A 52 11.13 -2.42 6.60
C LEU A 52 11.19 -3.27 5.32
N SER A 53 11.89 -2.80 4.29
CA SER A 53 11.97 -3.48 3.00
C SER A 53 13.17 -4.42 2.87
N THR A 54 14.25 -4.18 3.62
CA THR A 54 15.53 -4.89 3.42
C THR A 54 16.01 -5.69 4.64
N ASP A 55 15.48 -5.43 5.84
CA ASP A 55 15.87 -6.19 7.03
C ASP A 55 15.22 -7.57 7.02
N THR A 56 16.02 -8.58 6.70
CA THR A 56 15.58 -9.98 6.62
C THR A 56 15.07 -10.55 7.94
N SER A 57 15.41 -9.94 9.10
CA SER A 57 14.86 -10.35 10.39
C SER A 57 13.37 -10.04 10.53
N LEU A 58 12.86 -9.13 9.70
CA LEU A 58 11.45 -8.74 9.61
C LEU A 58 10.66 -9.51 8.55
N HIS A 59 11.28 -10.46 7.85
CA HIS A 59 10.67 -11.28 6.82
C HIS A 59 10.59 -12.75 7.22
N ASP A 60 9.64 -13.48 6.64
CA ASP A 60 9.65 -14.94 6.61
C ASP A 60 10.26 -15.37 5.27
N ASN A 61 11.23 -16.24 5.25
CA ASN A 61 11.91 -16.78 4.08
C ASN A 61 12.61 -15.75 3.13
N SER A 62 13.22 -16.27 2.07
CA SER A 62 13.97 -15.49 1.07
C SER A 62 13.10 -14.57 0.20
N LEU A 63 11.80 -14.79 0.16
CA LEU A 63 10.85 -13.99 -0.64
C LEU A 63 10.41 -12.71 0.05
N GLY A 64 10.79 -12.50 1.30
CA GLY A 64 10.52 -11.26 2.02
C GLY A 64 9.06 -11.08 2.47
N PHE A 65 8.29 -12.16 2.60
CA PHE A 65 6.90 -12.08 3.00
C PHE A 65 6.71 -11.77 4.48
N ARG A 66 5.65 -11.04 4.79
CA ARG A 66 5.11 -10.79 6.12
C ARG A 66 3.60 -11.02 6.09
N THR A 67 3.22 -12.26 5.80
CA THR A 67 1.80 -12.62 5.72
C THR A 67 1.14 -12.50 7.08
N SER A 68 -0.16 -12.19 7.07
CA SER A 68 -0.94 -12.05 8.31
C SER A 68 -0.85 -13.30 9.19
N GLY A 69 -0.65 -13.10 10.50
CA GLY A 69 -0.51 -14.18 11.46
C GLY A 69 0.83 -14.91 11.41
N SER A 70 1.79 -14.47 10.60
CA SER A 70 3.16 -15.03 10.58
C SER A 70 4.01 -14.48 11.71
N ASP A 71 5.09 -15.21 12.05
CA ASP A 71 6.06 -14.73 13.02
C ASP A 71 6.77 -13.45 12.56
N ALA A 72 6.96 -13.27 11.24
CA ALA A 72 7.52 -12.06 10.68
C ALA A 72 6.59 -10.85 10.83
N GLU A 73 5.29 -11.05 10.65
CA GLU A 73 4.30 -10.00 10.92
C GLU A 73 4.34 -9.58 12.39
N HIS A 74 4.39 -10.53 13.32
CA HIS A 74 4.50 -10.23 14.74
C HIS A 74 5.81 -9.52 15.12
N ARG A 75 6.95 -9.93 14.54
CA ARG A 75 8.23 -9.22 14.75
C ARG A 75 8.16 -7.79 14.21
N THR A 76 7.59 -7.61 13.02
CA THR A 76 7.42 -6.29 12.41
C THR A 76 6.47 -5.41 13.24
N ALA A 77 5.34 -5.94 13.71
CA ALA A 77 4.44 -5.20 14.59
C ALA A 77 5.11 -4.75 15.91
N ASN A 78 6.00 -5.58 16.47
CA ASN A 78 6.79 -5.20 17.63
C ASN A 78 7.78 -4.09 17.32
N TYR A 79 8.46 -4.18 16.16
CA TYR A 79 9.38 -3.16 15.69
C TYR A 79 8.66 -1.82 15.47
N LEU A 80 7.53 -1.82 14.76
CA LEU A 80 6.70 -0.63 14.54
C LEU A 80 6.25 0.01 15.85
N ALA A 81 5.75 -0.79 16.80
CA ALA A 81 5.30 -0.27 18.10
C ALA A 81 6.45 0.36 18.91
N LYS A 82 7.66 -0.18 18.79
CA LYS A 82 8.86 0.37 19.40
C LYS A 82 9.23 1.74 18.79
N GLU A 83 9.28 1.80 17.46
CA GLU A 83 9.62 3.03 16.74
C GLU A 83 8.57 4.14 16.98
N MET A 84 7.28 3.82 16.95
CA MET A 84 6.20 4.76 17.29
C MET A 84 6.37 5.38 18.67
N LYS A 85 6.79 4.58 19.66
CA LYS A 85 7.09 5.09 21.00
C LYS A 85 8.36 5.94 21.02
N ALA A 86 9.38 5.57 20.25
CA ALA A 86 10.64 6.30 20.17
C ALA A 86 10.48 7.71 19.61
N ILE A 87 9.60 7.90 18.62
CA ILE A 87 9.25 9.23 18.09
C ILE A 87 8.24 9.99 18.96
N GLY A 88 7.90 9.47 20.14
CA GLY A 88 7.11 10.18 21.14
C GLY A 88 5.60 9.94 21.10
N LEU A 89 5.08 9.05 20.23
CA LEU A 89 3.66 8.72 20.23
C LEU A 89 3.24 8.08 21.57
N LYS A 90 2.04 8.44 22.02
CA LYS A 90 1.46 7.95 23.27
C LYS A 90 0.38 6.91 22.97
N ASN A 91 0.09 6.06 23.96
CA ASN A 91 -0.98 5.06 23.86
C ASN A 91 -0.82 4.11 22.66
N VAL A 92 0.43 3.75 22.34
CA VAL A 92 0.73 2.80 21.28
C VAL A 92 0.37 1.40 21.75
N GLU A 93 -0.63 0.81 21.15
CA GLU A 93 -1.17 -0.51 21.47
C GLU A 93 -1.20 -1.40 20.23
N LYS A 94 -1.07 -2.69 20.42
CA LYS A 94 -1.30 -3.72 19.39
C LYS A 94 -2.65 -4.36 19.67
N ILE A 95 -3.57 -4.25 18.73
CA ILE A 95 -4.90 -4.85 18.85
C ILE A 95 -4.88 -6.20 18.11
N PRO A 96 -5.06 -7.32 18.80
CA PRO A 96 -5.07 -8.63 18.15
C PRO A 96 -6.32 -8.81 17.30
N VAL A 97 -6.14 -9.33 16.10
CA VAL A 97 -7.21 -9.69 15.16
C VAL A 97 -6.99 -11.14 14.72
N ASN A 98 -8.05 -11.93 14.73
CA ASN A 98 -7.99 -13.29 14.19
C ASN A 98 -8.00 -13.25 12.67
N VAL A 99 -7.02 -13.90 12.06
CA VAL A 99 -6.85 -13.97 10.62
C VAL A 99 -6.48 -15.39 10.21
N ASP A 100 -6.79 -15.76 8.97
CA ASP A 100 -6.27 -16.98 8.39
C ASP A 100 -4.76 -16.85 8.16
N LYS A 101 -4.02 -17.86 8.58
CA LYS A 101 -2.58 -17.93 8.40
C LYS A 101 -2.27 -18.65 7.09
N TRP A 102 -1.47 -17.99 6.24
CA TRP A 102 -0.89 -18.61 5.06
C TRP A 102 0.63 -18.70 5.22
N GLN A 103 1.20 -19.81 4.76
CA GLN A 103 2.63 -20.04 4.75
C GLN A 103 3.06 -20.60 3.40
N TYR A 104 4.08 -20.00 2.82
CA TYR A 104 4.76 -20.55 1.67
C TYR A 104 5.79 -21.58 2.12
N ASN A 105 5.73 -22.77 1.56
CA ASN A 105 6.72 -23.82 1.83
C ASN A 105 7.69 -23.95 0.66
N ASP A 106 7.17 -24.27 -0.53
CA ASP A 106 7.96 -24.44 -1.75
C ASP A 106 7.09 -24.37 -3.01
N ALA A 107 7.69 -24.01 -4.13
CA ALA A 107 7.13 -24.17 -5.47
C ALA A 107 8.27 -24.29 -6.47
N SER A 108 8.11 -25.14 -7.45
CA SER A 108 9.06 -25.30 -8.54
C SER A 108 8.34 -25.47 -9.89
N LEU A 109 8.94 -24.97 -10.93
CA LEU A 109 8.49 -25.16 -12.32
C LEU A 109 9.70 -25.43 -13.19
N THR A 110 9.64 -26.51 -13.97
CA THR A 110 10.67 -26.84 -14.97
C THR A 110 10.00 -26.89 -16.34
N ILE A 111 10.51 -26.15 -17.30
CA ILE A 111 10.06 -26.18 -18.70
C ILE A 111 11.19 -26.69 -19.56
N GLU A 112 10.98 -27.83 -20.23
CA GLU A 112 11.96 -28.48 -21.11
C GLU A 112 13.36 -28.66 -20.46
N GLY A 113 13.36 -28.99 -19.17
CA GLY A 113 14.59 -29.19 -18.39
C GLY A 113 15.22 -27.90 -17.84
N THR A 114 14.61 -26.76 -18.04
CA THR A 114 15.05 -25.49 -17.49
C THR A 114 14.18 -25.09 -16.30
N ASP A 115 14.82 -24.84 -15.16
CA ASP A 115 14.13 -24.36 -13.96
C ASP A 115 13.75 -22.89 -14.14
N ILE A 116 12.51 -22.57 -13.78
CA ILE A 116 11.95 -21.22 -13.86
C ILE A 116 11.82 -20.64 -12.45
N ASP A 117 12.35 -19.45 -12.26
CA ASP A 117 12.19 -18.71 -11.01
C ASP A 117 10.72 -18.37 -10.80
N LEU A 118 10.20 -18.73 -9.62
CA LEU A 118 8.82 -18.53 -9.25
C LEU A 118 8.68 -17.57 -8.08
N MET A 119 7.65 -16.72 -8.16
CA MET A 119 7.16 -15.99 -7.01
C MET A 119 5.72 -16.46 -6.74
N PRO A 120 5.44 -17.10 -5.61
CA PRO A 120 4.10 -17.57 -5.30
C PRO A 120 3.16 -16.40 -5.03
N VAL A 121 1.90 -16.58 -5.38
CA VAL A 121 0.82 -15.67 -4.98
C VAL A 121 0.32 -16.10 -3.60
N SER A 122 0.33 -15.18 -2.64
CA SER A 122 -0.09 -15.45 -1.26
C SER A 122 -1.60 -15.75 -1.18
N TYR A 123 -1.97 -16.55 -0.18
CA TYR A 123 -3.35 -16.95 0.11
C TYR A 123 -4.04 -17.77 -1.00
N MET A 124 -3.25 -18.31 -1.93
CA MET A 124 -3.77 -19.26 -2.92
C MET A 124 -3.73 -20.69 -2.37
N VAL A 125 -4.64 -21.52 -2.85
CA VAL A 125 -4.64 -22.96 -2.58
C VAL A 125 -3.51 -23.65 -3.32
N ASN A 126 -3.11 -24.83 -2.85
CA ASN A 126 -2.16 -25.65 -3.58
C ASN A 126 -2.71 -26.03 -4.95
N GLY A 127 -1.97 -25.74 -6.01
CA GLY A 127 -2.32 -26.12 -7.37
C GLY A 127 -2.01 -27.58 -7.67
N THR A 128 -1.11 -28.20 -6.89
CA THR A 128 -0.65 -29.58 -7.03
C THR A 128 -0.53 -30.25 -5.66
N ASP A 129 -0.45 -31.59 -5.65
CA ASP A 129 0.03 -32.34 -4.50
C ASP A 129 1.59 -32.32 -4.43
N GLU A 130 2.16 -33.08 -3.51
CA GLU A 130 3.63 -33.20 -3.33
C GLU A 130 4.38 -33.79 -4.52
N ASN A 131 3.69 -34.50 -5.44
CA ASN A 131 4.28 -35.08 -6.65
C ASN A 131 4.30 -34.11 -7.81
N GLY A 132 3.58 -32.99 -7.70
CA GLY A 132 3.45 -32.03 -8.77
C GLY A 132 2.60 -32.56 -9.95
N ILE A 133 2.65 -31.86 -11.06
CA ILE A 133 2.02 -32.27 -12.33
C ILE A 133 2.99 -32.11 -13.49
N THR A 134 2.88 -32.97 -14.50
CA THR A 134 3.53 -32.79 -15.79
C THR A 134 2.45 -32.65 -16.84
N ALA A 135 2.37 -31.50 -17.49
CA ALA A 135 1.33 -31.20 -18.47
C ALA A 135 1.85 -30.20 -19.51
N GLN A 136 1.13 -30.13 -20.63
CA GLN A 136 1.40 -29.13 -21.66
C GLN A 136 1.02 -27.74 -21.16
N ILE A 137 1.80 -26.72 -21.53
CA ILE A 137 1.48 -25.32 -21.29
C ILE A 137 0.66 -24.79 -22.48
N VAL A 138 -0.40 -24.06 -22.17
CA VAL A 138 -1.23 -23.34 -23.15
C VAL A 138 -1.24 -21.86 -22.81
N ASP A 139 -0.84 -21.03 -23.76
CA ASP A 139 -0.94 -19.56 -23.61
C ASP A 139 -2.43 -19.14 -23.65
N CYS A 140 -2.91 -18.59 -22.55
CA CYS A 140 -4.28 -18.11 -22.38
C CYS A 140 -4.34 -16.56 -22.31
N GLY A 141 -3.38 -15.88 -22.93
CA GLY A 141 -3.39 -14.42 -23.07
C GLY A 141 -3.56 -13.71 -21.74
N THR A 142 -4.58 -12.88 -21.61
CA THR A 142 -4.89 -12.12 -20.37
C THR A 142 -5.78 -12.87 -19.38
N GLY A 143 -6.23 -14.10 -19.74
CA GLY A 143 -7.06 -14.93 -18.84
C GLY A 143 -8.53 -14.54 -18.77
N PHE A 144 -9.01 -13.67 -19.65
CA PHE A 144 -10.45 -13.41 -19.77
C PHE A 144 -11.17 -14.57 -20.49
N ALA A 145 -12.45 -14.73 -20.25
CA ALA A 145 -13.24 -15.83 -20.81
C ALA A 145 -13.03 -16.03 -22.33
N LYS A 146 -12.95 -14.93 -23.09
CA LYS A 146 -12.68 -14.94 -24.53
C LYS A 146 -11.35 -15.59 -24.92
N ASP A 147 -10.35 -15.55 -24.02
CA ASP A 147 -9.01 -16.07 -24.27
C ASP A 147 -8.97 -17.62 -24.18
N TYR A 148 -10.06 -18.23 -23.70
CA TYR A 148 -10.23 -19.67 -23.56
C TYR A 148 -11.17 -20.28 -24.60
N GLU A 149 -12.00 -19.48 -25.34
CA GLU A 149 -13.10 -19.95 -26.19
C GLU A 149 -12.68 -20.99 -27.23
N ASP A 150 -11.50 -20.85 -27.83
CA ASP A 150 -11.00 -21.75 -28.89
C ASP A 150 -9.80 -22.59 -28.42
N LYS A 151 -9.58 -22.73 -27.09
CA LYS A 151 -8.41 -23.42 -26.55
C LYS A 151 -8.81 -24.68 -25.77
N ASP A 152 -8.15 -25.78 -26.08
CA ASP A 152 -8.21 -26.98 -25.26
C ASP A 152 -7.26 -26.82 -24.06
N VAL A 153 -7.81 -26.52 -22.89
CA VAL A 153 -7.07 -26.29 -21.66
C VAL A 153 -7.28 -27.36 -20.58
N GLU A 154 -8.19 -28.29 -20.83
CA GLU A 154 -8.51 -29.35 -19.86
C GLU A 154 -7.26 -30.22 -19.61
N GLY A 155 -6.87 -30.38 -18.34
CA GLY A 155 -5.68 -31.14 -17.93
C GLY A 155 -4.35 -30.50 -18.32
N LYS A 156 -4.33 -29.23 -18.70
CA LYS A 156 -3.11 -28.49 -19.08
C LYS A 156 -2.82 -27.35 -18.12
N ILE A 157 -1.63 -26.77 -18.22
CA ILE A 157 -1.22 -25.61 -17.46
C ILE A 157 -1.54 -24.36 -18.28
N ALA A 158 -2.45 -23.52 -17.79
CA ALA A 158 -2.79 -22.26 -18.45
C ALA A 158 -1.73 -21.19 -18.07
N LEU A 159 -1.05 -20.64 -19.06
CA LEU A 159 -0.20 -19.47 -18.92
C LEU A 159 -1.01 -18.22 -19.17
N VAL A 160 -1.08 -17.33 -18.18
CA VAL A 160 -1.84 -16.08 -18.25
C VAL A 160 -0.88 -14.91 -18.02
N GLY A 161 -0.84 -13.98 -18.95
CA GLY A 161 -0.13 -12.73 -18.83
C GLY A 161 -0.99 -11.70 -18.09
N VAL A 162 -0.50 -11.16 -17.00
CA VAL A 162 -1.15 -10.03 -16.34
C VAL A 162 -0.57 -8.75 -16.92
N ASP A 163 -1.31 -8.09 -17.82
CA ASP A 163 -0.94 -6.76 -18.28
C ASP A 163 -0.95 -5.81 -17.09
N GLN A 164 0.20 -5.24 -16.78
CA GLN A 164 0.26 -4.13 -15.83
C GLN A 164 -0.49 -2.97 -16.47
N VAL A 165 -1.69 -2.69 -15.96
CA VAL A 165 -2.43 -1.48 -16.34
C VAL A 165 -1.59 -0.30 -15.88
N SER A 166 -0.92 0.33 -16.82
CA SER A 166 -0.12 1.54 -16.62
C SER A 166 -1.01 2.78 -16.50
#